data_ded690d1936ba9c8387879200b28dfd4
#
_entry.id   ded690d1936ba9c8387879200b28dfd4
#
_cell.length_a   1.000
_cell.length_b   1.000
_cell.length_c   1.000
_cell.angle_alpha   90.00
_cell.angle_beta   90.00
_cell.angle_gamma   90.00
#
_symmetry.space_group_name_H-M   'P 1'
#
loop_
_entity.id
_entity.type
_entity.pdbx_description
1 polymer ?
#
loop_
_entity_poly.entity_id
_entity_poly.type
_entity_poly.pdbx_seq_one_letter_code
_entity_poly.pdbx_strand_id
1 'polypeptide(L)'
;MKYKVMIVEDQTMPRELFELRIQASEHFEVALSIDNAALADVYCLRLRVDLILMDVVTRGNESGLDAAERIKRTFPQIKIIIVTSMPKCSHLSRAREIGVESFWYKEEQRESLSDVMERTMAGESVYPDATPELQLGLAS
;
A
#
# COMPACT_ATOMS: atom_id res chain seq x y z
N MET A 1 -1.21 4.98 21.76
CA MET A 1 -0.09 4.52 20.93
C MET A 1 -0.51 4.50 19.47
N LYS A 2 0.35 5.04 18.59
CA LYS A 2 0.02 5.12 17.18
C LYS A 2 0.63 3.96 16.41
N TYR A 3 -0.06 3.51 15.37
CA TYR A 3 0.50 2.54 14.42
C TYR A 3 1.60 3.18 13.59
N LYS A 4 2.69 2.46 13.40
CA LYS A 4 3.86 2.91 12.64
C LYS A 4 3.68 2.56 11.16
N VAL A 5 3.74 3.57 10.30
CA VAL A 5 3.48 3.42 8.87
C VAL A 5 4.75 3.67 8.07
N MET A 6 5.11 2.72 7.20
CA MET A 6 6.12 2.92 6.19
C MET A 6 5.45 3.29 4.88
N ILE A 7 5.94 4.34 4.23
CA ILE A 7 5.47 4.78 2.92
C ILE A 7 6.53 4.40 1.89
N VAL A 8 6.13 3.68 0.85
CA VAL A 8 7.01 3.31 -0.27
C VAL A 8 6.43 3.92 -1.54
N GLU A 9 6.93 5.08 -1.93
CA GLU A 9 6.43 5.88 -3.03
C GLU A 9 7.56 6.70 -3.63
N ASP A 10 7.84 6.57 -4.92
CA ASP A 10 8.94 7.28 -5.56
C ASP A 10 8.60 8.70 -6.01
N GLN A 11 7.33 8.99 -6.22
CA GLN A 11 6.91 10.34 -6.62
C GLN A 11 6.77 11.23 -5.40
N THR A 12 7.43 12.39 -5.46
CA THR A 12 7.53 13.30 -4.33
C THR A 12 6.16 13.80 -3.85
N MET A 13 5.30 14.23 -4.79
CA MET A 13 4.02 14.82 -4.41
C MET A 13 3.07 13.83 -3.72
N PRO A 14 2.80 12.64 -4.29
CA PRO A 14 1.99 11.66 -3.57
C PRO A 14 2.59 11.26 -2.23
N ARG A 15 3.92 11.10 -2.14
CA ARG A 15 4.59 10.73 -0.90
C ARG A 15 4.35 11.78 0.19
N GLU A 16 4.52 13.06 -0.15
CA GLU A 16 4.28 14.15 0.79
C GLU A 16 2.82 14.23 1.22
N LEU A 17 1.88 14.00 0.31
CA LEU A 17 0.46 13.98 0.65
C LEU A 17 0.13 12.84 1.62
N PHE A 18 0.71 11.67 1.42
CA PHE A 18 0.53 10.55 2.37
C PHE A 18 1.12 10.91 3.74
N GLU A 19 2.31 11.49 3.77
CA GLU A 19 2.93 11.92 5.01
C GLU A 19 2.05 12.91 5.78
N LEU A 20 1.50 13.91 5.09
CA LEU A 20 0.62 14.90 5.69
C LEU A 20 -0.65 14.28 6.26
N ARG A 21 -1.27 13.37 5.52
CA ARG A 21 -2.48 12.67 5.99
C ARG A 21 -2.20 11.86 7.25
N ILE A 22 -1.07 11.16 7.27
CA ILE A 22 -0.68 10.34 8.42
C ILE A 22 -0.36 11.22 9.63
N GLN A 23 0.36 12.31 9.43
CA GLN A 23 0.71 13.24 10.49
C GLN A 23 -0.53 13.91 11.11
N ALA A 24 -1.58 14.10 10.35
CA ALA A 24 -2.83 14.64 10.84
C ALA A 24 -3.69 13.62 11.59
N SER A 25 -3.33 12.35 11.52
CA SER A 25 -4.09 11.26 12.14
C SER A 25 -3.78 11.12 13.62
N GLU A 26 -4.79 10.75 14.39
CA GLU A 26 -4.61 10.42 15.82
C GLU A 26 -4.10 8.99 16.01
N HIS A 27 -4.27 8.11 15.01
CA HIS A 27 -3.99 6.68 15.14
C HIS A 27 -2.73 6.22 14.43
N PHE A 28 -2.17 7.05 13.56
CA PHE A 28 -1.03 6.68 12.72
C PHE A 28 0.10 7.69 12.80
N GLU A 29 1.33 7.21 12.67
CA GLU A 29 2.50 8.08 12.52
C GLU A 29 3.45 7.49 11.49
N VAL A 30 4.23 8.35 10.84
CA VAL A 30 5.19 7.93 9.82
C VAL A 30 6.43 7.37 10.51
N ALA A 31 6.71 6.09 10.28
CA ALA A 31 7.96 5.49 10.72
C ALA A 31 9.09 5.80 9.73
N LEU A 32 8.77 5.75 8.42
CA LEU A 32 9.76 5.94 7.36
C LEU A 32 9.04 6.17 6.04
N SER A 33 9.64 7.04 5.20
CA SER A 33 9.24 7.18 3.79
C SER A 33 10.45 6.83 2.93
N ILE A 34 10.26 5.95 1.96
CA ILE A 34 11.30 5.56 1.00
C ILE A 34 10.75 5.60 -0.42
N ASP A 35 11.67 5.69 -1.38
CA ASP A 35 11.31 5.79 -2.79
C ASP A 35 11.58 4.51 -3.59
N ASN A 36 12.11 3.46 -2.93
CA ASN A 36 12.54 2.23 -3.60
C ASN A 36 12.05 1.01 -2.83
N ALA A 37 11.21 0.21 -3.47
CA ALA A 37 10.62 -0.97 -2.85
C ALA A 37 11.65 -2.06 -2.53
N ALA A 38 12.79 -2.08 -3.25
CA ALA A 38 13.82 -3.10 -3.02
C ALA A 38 14.41 -3.06 -1.62
N LEU A 39 14.30 -1.92 -0.92
CA LEU A 39 14.83 -1.74 0.42
C LEU A 39 13.79 -1.92 1.53
N ALA A 40 12.53 -2.10 1.18
CA ALA A 40 11.45 -2.08 2.16
C ALA A 40 11.59 -3.20 3.21
N ASP A 41 11.92 -4.41 2.79
CA ASP A 41 12.08 -5.53 3.72
C ASP A 41 13.28 -5.37 4.65
N VAL A 42 14.34 -4.73 4.18
CA VAL A 42 15.51 -4.43 5.01
C VAL A 42 15.12 -3.51 6.17
N TYR A 43 14.34 -2.47 5.89
CA TYR A 43 13.89 -1.56 6.93
C TYR A 43 12.91 -2.22 7.91
N CYS A 44 12.14 -3.21 7.48
CA CYS A 44 11.27 -3.98 8.36
C CYS A 44 12.06 -4.76 9.42
N LEU A 45 13.31 -5.10 9.13
CA LEU A 45 14.21 -5.74 10.11
C LEU A 45 14.71 -4.77 11.18
N ARG A 46 14.77 -3.49 10.86
CA ARG A 46 15.41 -2.47 11.69
C ARG A 46 14.44 -1.59 12.46
N LEU A 47 13.23 -1.43 11.94
CA LEU A 47 12.24 -0.52 12.50
C LEU A 47 10.96 -1.27 12.81
N ARG A 48 10.25 -0.82 13.82
CA ARG A 48 8.89 -1.27 14.04
C ARG A 48 7.99 -0.69 12.94
N VAL A 49 7.33 -1.57 12.20
CA VAL A 49 6.38 -1.20 11.17
C VAL A 49 5.12 -2.02 11.38
N ASP A 50 3.98 -1.36 11.46
CA ASP A 50 2.69 -2.01 11.62
C ASP A 50 1.93 -2.10 10.29
N LEU A 51 2.12 -1.08 9.43
CA LEU A 51 1.40 -0.94 8.16
C LEU A 51 2.34 -0.35 7.11
N ILE A 52 2.24 -0.86 5.89
CA ILE A 52 2.98 -0.31 4.74
C ILE A 52 2.00 0.16 3.69
N LEU A 53 2.20 1.40 3.21
CA LEU A 53 1.57 1.89 1.98
C LEU A 53 2.59 1.66 0.86
N MET A 54 2.27 0.77 -0.07
CA MET A 54 3.21 0.27 -1.07
C MET A 54 2.73 0.55 -2.48
N ASP A 55 3.46 1.38 -3.23
CA ASP A 55 3.19 1.55 -4.65
C ASP A 55 3.64 0.32 -5.43
N VAL A 56 3.03 0.08 -6.59
CA VAL A 56 3.34 -1.07 -7.45
C VAL A 56 4.67 -0.89 -8.16
N VAL A 57 4.93 0.32 -8.70
CA VAL A 57 6.18 0.62 -9.40
C VAL A 57 6.89 1.73 -8.66
N THR A 58 8.13 1.47 -8.23
CA THR A 58 8.93 2.42 -7.48
C THR A 58 10.23 2.73 -8.20
N ARG A 59 11.09 3.52 -7.58
CA ARG A 59 12.33 4.01 -8.18
C ARG A 59 13.19 2.86 -8.73
N GLY A 60 13.76 3.05 -9.91
CA GLY A 60 14.54 2.03 -10.59
C GLY A 60 13.68 0.90 -11.15
N ASN A 61 12.38 1.14 -11.33
CA ASN A 61 11.42 0.15 -11.80
C ASN A 61 11.29 -1.06 -10.86
N GLU A 62 11.59 -0.86 -9.58
CA GLU A 62 11.46 -1.91 -8.57
C GLU A 62 9.99 -2.17 -8.24
N SER A 63 9.63 -3.44 -8.14
CA SER A 63 8.24 -3.86 -7.95
C SER A 63 7.85 -3.85 -6.48
N GLY A 64 6.80 -3.06 -6.18
CA GLY A 64 6.19 -3.08 -4.85
C GLY A 64 5.50 -4.42 -4.53
N LEU A 65 4.97 -5.10 -5.56
CA LEU A 65 4.36 -6.41 -5.36
C LEU A 65 5.39 -7.48 -5.01
N ASP A 66 6.57 -7.44 -5.63
CA ASP A 66 7.67 -8.34 -5.27
C ASP A 66 8.11 -8.09 -3.82
N ALA A 67 8.24 -6.83 -3.43
CA ALA A 67 8.61 -6.46 -2.07
C ALA A 67 7.53 -6.92 -1.07
N ALA A 68 6.25 -6.72 -1.41
CA ALA A 68 5.14 -7.16 -0.56
C ALA A 68 5.17 -8.67 -0.35
N GLU A 69 5.47 -9.44 -1.38
CA GLU A 69 5.59 -10.90 -1.26
C GLU A 69 6.70 -11.29 -0.29
N ARG A 70 7.88 -10.66 -0.41
CA ARG A 70 8.99 -10.93 0.52
C ARG A 70 8.62 -10.58 1.95
N ILE A 71 8.00 -9.43 2.14
CA ILE A 71 7.60 -8.96 3.47
C ILE A 71 6.54 -9.87 4.09
N LYS A 72 5.53 -10.27 3.34
CA LYS A 72 4.49 -11.16 3.87
C LYS A 72 5.03 -12.52 4.26
N ARG A 73 6.07 -13.01 3.59
CA ARG A 73 6.73 -14.28 3.95
C ARG A 73 7.50 -14.17 5.26
N THR A 74 8.20 -13.05 5.45
CA THR A 74 9.11 -12.87 6.60
C THR A 74 8.39 -12.23 7.79
N PHE A 75 7.49 -11.30 7.53
CA PHE A 75 6.78 -10.51 8.55
C PHE A 75 5.28 -10.57 8.31
N PRO A 76 4.63 -11.73 8.48
CA PRO A 76 3.20 -11.86 8.13
C PRO A 76 2.28 -10.97 8.96
N GLN A 77 2.74 -10.47 10.10
CA GLN A 77 1.97 -9.58 10.97
C GLN A 77 1.93 -8.13 10.46
N ILE A 78 2.88 -7.74 9.60
CA ILE A 78 2.86 -6.40 9.01
C ILE A 78 1.79 -6.36 7.93
N LYS A 79 0.87 -5.40 8.03
CA LYS A 79 -0.21 -5.24 7.07
C LYS A 79 0.25 -4.36 5.92
N ILE A 80 -0.24 -4.65 4.73
CA ILE A 80 0.16 -3.93 3.52
C ILE A 80 -1.09 -3.47 2.77
N ILE A 81 -1.09 -2.20 2.38
CA ILE A 81 -2.06 -1.64 1.45
C ILE A 81 -1.29 -1.28 0.18
N ILE A 82 -1.67 -1.88 -0.94
CA ILE A 82 -1.14 -1.45 -2.23
C ILE A 82 -1.84 -0.15 -2.61
N VAL A 83 -1.06 0.88 -2.91
CA VAL A 83 -1.56 2.18 -3.35
C VAL A 83 -1.01 2.45 -4.75
N THR A 84 -1.88 2.61 -5.73
CA THR A 84 -1.43 2.73 -7.12
C THR A 84 -2.38 3.58 -7.96
N SER A 85 -1.81 4.25 -8.96
CA SER A 85 -2.57 4.91 -10.02
C SER A 85 -2.74 4.01 -11.25
N MET A 86 -2.17 2.79 -11.24
CA MET A 86 -2.18 1.87 -12.37
C MET A 86 -3.25 0.80 -12.16
N PRO A 87 -4.44 0.96 -12.77
CA PRO A 87 -5.57 0.05 -12.54
C PRO A 87 -5.47 -1.21 -13.41
N LYS A 88 -4.52 -2.09 -13.12
CA LYS A 88 -4.37 -3.36 -13.82
C LYS A 88 -4.96 -4.51 -13.01
N CYS A 89 -5.81 -5.30 -13.64
CA CYS A 89 -6.41 -6.45 -12.97
C CYS A 89 -5.37 -7.50 -12.55
N SER A 90 -4.25 -7.61 -13.28
CA SER A 90 -3.16 -8.49 -12.89
C SER A 90 -2.51 -8.09 -11.56
N HIS A 91 -2.44 -6.79 -11.29
CA HIS A 91 -1.92 -6.30 -10.00
C HIS A 91 -2.87 -6.66 -8.86
N LEU A 92 -4.17 -6.50 -9.10
CA LEU A 92 -5.19 -6.83 -8.11
C LEU A 92 -5.16 -8.32 -7.76
N SER A 93 -5.13 -9.17 -8.78
CA SER A 93 -5.07 -10.62 -8.60
C SER A 93 -3.82 -11.05 -7.84
N ARG A 94 -2.67 -10.50 -8.23
CA ARG A 94 -1.40 -10.84 -7.57
C ARG A 94 -1.37 -10.38 -6.12
N ALA A 95 -1.91 -9.19 -5.83
CA ALA A 95 -1.99 -8.70 -4.46
C ALA A 95 -2.82 -9.65 -3.57
N ARG A 96 -3.93 -10.16 -4.09
CA ARG A 96 -4.75 -11.15 -3.38
C ARG A 96 -3.99 -12.45 -3.13
N GLU A 97 -3.26 -12.94 -4.13
CA GLU A 97 -2.48 -14.18 -4.02
C GLU A 97 -1.36 -14.06 -2.99
N ILE A 98 -0.70 -12.90 -2.94
CA ILE A 98 0.36 -12.62 -1.96
C ILE A 98 -0.21 -12.56 -0.54
N GLY A 99 -1.46 -12.15 -0.39
CA GLY A 99 -2.08 -11.94 0.91
C GLY A 99 -1.95 -10.52 1.41
N VAL A 100 -1.80 -9.55 0.49
CA VAL A 100 -1.89 -8.13 0.82
C VAL A 100 -3.27 -7.84 1.36
N GLU A 101 -3.35 -7.14 2.47
CA GLU A 101 -4.63 -6.91 3.17
C GLU A 101 -5.59 -6.04 2.37
N SER A 102 -5.08 -4.96 1.77
CA SER A 102 -5.95 -4.01 1.08
C SER A 102 -5.30 -3.43 -0.16
N PHE A 103 -6.14 -2.86 -1.03
CA PHE A 103 -5.72 -2.29 -2.31
C PHE A 103 -6.51 -1.00 -2.55
N TRP A 104 -5.82 0.11 -2.86
CA TRP A 104 -6.44 1.42 -3.00
C TRP A 104 -5.93 2.12 -4.26
N TYR A 105 -6.89 2.59 -5.10
CA TYR A 105 -6.56 3.36 -6.29
C TYR A 105 -6.46 4.84 -5.96
N LYS A 106 -5.32 5.46 -6.30
CA LYS A 106 -5.08 6.87 -6.03
C LYS A 106 -6.08 7.79 -6.74
N GLU A 107 -6.55 7.40 -7.90
CA GLU A 107 -7.38 8.25 -8.76
C GLU A 107 -8.87 7.92 -8.73
N GLU A 108 -9.23 6.77 -8.23
CA GLU A 108 -10.64 6.35 -8.13
C GLU A 108 -10.94 6.05 -6.67
N GLN A 109 -11.24 7.11 -5.93
CA GLN A 109 -11.34 7.08 -4.48
C GLN A 109 -12.79 6.99 -4.03
N ARG A 110 -13.35 5.80 -4.00
CA ARG A 110 -14.67 5.57 -3.41
C ARG A 110 -14.63 5.69 -1.90
N GLU A 111 -13.51 5.36 -1.33
CA GLU A 111 -13.28 5.45 0.10
C GLU A 111 -11.94 6.16 0.33
N SER A 112 -11.85 6.98 1.37
CA SER A 112 -10.61 7.69 1.66
C SER A 112 -9.51 6.71 2.09
N LEU A 113 -8.27 7.07 1.83
CA LEU A 113 -7.14 6.25 2.29
C LEU A 113 -7.14 6.10 3.81
N SER A 114 -7.49 7.16 4.53
CA SER A 114 -7.56 7.11 6.00
C SER A 114 -8.56 6.05 6.47
N ASP A 115 -9.72 5.98 5.84
CA ASP A 115 -10.73 4.96 6.18
C ASP A 115 -10.24 3.56 5.84
N VAL A 116 -9.57 3.38 4.70
CA VAL A 116 -9.00 2.08 4.32
C VAL A 116 -7.93 1.67 5.33
N MET A 117 -7.08 2.58 5.77
CA MET A 117 -6.05 2.31 6.76
C MET A 117 -6.68 1.85 8.09
N GLU A 118 -7.71 2.56 8.57
CA GLU A 118 -8.42 2.20 9.80
C GLU A 118 -9.05 0.80 9.71
N ARG A 119 -9.73 0.53 8.60
CA ARG A 119 -10.39 -0.75 8.38
C ARG A 119 -9.38 -1.89 8.27
N THR A 120 -8.27 -1.64 7.59
CA THR A 120 -7.20 -2.64 7.43
C THR A 120 -6.60 -3.00 8.79
N MET A 121 -6.33 -2.01 9.63
CA MET A 121 -5.78 -2.28 10.96
C MET A 121 -6.81 -2.93 11.88
N ALA A 122 -8.10 -2.77 11.62
CA ALA A 122 -9.16 -3.46 12.35
C ALA A 122 -9.34 -4.93 11.91
N GLY A 123 -8.59 -5.39 10.91
CA GLY A 123 -8.64 -6.77 10.45
C GLY A 123 -9.45 -7.00 9.17
N GLU A 124 -9.91 -5.93 8.52
CA GLU A 124 -10.65 -6.05 7.26
C GLU A 124 -9.70 -6.07 6.06
N SER A 125 -10.14 -6.71 5.00
CA SER A 125 -9.49 -6.64 3.69
C SER A 125 -10.34 -5.76 2.79
N VAL A 126 -9.80 -4.65 2.33
CA VAL A 126 -10.53 -3.66 1.53
C VAL A 126 -9.96 -3.66 0.12
N TYR A 127 -10.71 -4.26 -0.80
CA TYR A 127 -10.35 -4.33 -2.21
C TYR A 127 -11.45 -3.71 -3.05
N PRO A 128 -11.12 -3.07 -4.18
CA PRO A 128 -12.16 -2.64 -5.12
C PRO A 128 -12.82 -3.87 -5.75
N ASP A 129 -14.11 -3.74 -6.10
CA ASP A 129 -14.86 -4.84 -6.72
C ASP A 129 -14.27 -5.20 -8.08
N ALA A 130 -13.81 -4.18 -8.82
CA ALA A 130 -13.16 -4.36 -10.12
C ALA A 130 -12.22 -3.20 -10.38
N THR A 131 -11.19 -3.44 -11.23
CA THR A 131 -10.32 -2.35 -11.68
C THR A 131 -11.02 -1.56 -12.79
N PRO A 132 -10.69 -0.26 -12.99
CA PRO A 132 -11.21 0.48 -14.13
C PRO A 132 -10.92 -0.19 -15.46
N GLU A 133 -9.75 -0.81 -15.63
CA GLU A 133 -9.40 -1.58 -16.82
C GLU A 133 -10.38 -2.74 -17.04
N LEU A 134 -10.69 -3.48 -16.00
CA LEU A 134 -11.63 -4.60 -16.07
C LEU A 134 -13.04 -4.12 -16.36
N GLN A 135 -13.46 -3.01 -15.76
CA GLN A 135 -14.78 -2.42 -16.01
C GLN A 135 -14.95 -2.01 -17.46
N LEU A 136 -13.92 -1.40 -18.07
CA LEU A 136 -13.94 -1.03 -19.47
C LEU A 136 -14.04 -2.27 -20.36
N GLY A 137 -13.34 -3.34 -20.02
CA GLY A 137 -13.42 -4.60 -20.74
C GLY A 137 -14.81 -5.21 -20.69
N LEU A 138 -15.49 -5.10 -19.58
CA LEU A 138 -16.87 -5.61 -19.42
C LEU A 138 -17.89 -4.76 -20.17
N ALA A 139 -17.62 -3.46 -20.33
CA ALA A 139 -18.53 -2.53 -21.02
C ALA A 139 -18.43 -2.66 -22.54
N SER A 140 -17.38 -3.21 -23.05
CA SER A 140 -17.19 -3.43 -24.48
C SER A 140 -17.70 -4.80 -24.90
#